data_e4a95d0c9eeaffd38f97b1a0cc4230b0
#
_entry.id   e4a95d0c9eeaffd38f97b1a0cc4230b0
#
_cell.length_a   1.000
_cell.length_b   1.000
_cell.length_c   1.000
_cell.angle_alpha   90.00
_cell.angle_beta   90.00
_cell.angle_gamma   90.00
#
_symmetry.space_group_name_H-M   'P 1'
#
loop_
_entity.id
_entity.type
_entity.pdbx_description
1 polymer ?
#
loop_
_entity_poly.entity_id
_entity_poly.type
_entity_poly.pdbx_seq_one_letter_code
_entity_poly.pdbx_strand_id
1 'polypeptide(L)'
;MKKTITLIASIFLAISVSAQIVPGQNHKGLIKAVNDQKIMKGDENLSHLMLHPNPHTHAIMNSKSSSFPSEVIGYTTYDLQTNGSVQNRLAVHDDGTMSATWTMSKEFNTTYSDRGTGYNYFDGTSWINQIVQPTDQVDRIETSRVGWPSVFGLGNGGERVITHSTDLNVLNKANRPSIGNGAWTDASIGEFYMIWNRSTPGGLDGNTIHMIALTEPMGTGWSGSLYNGLNGALLYFRSQDGGTVWDIDTMQLPTLDTAHFIGFSADNYAISAKGETVVVAYFNDWGDSFIVKSTDNGDNWTSTIFLDFPVDKYAIDEGMDLDNDGVLDQVYSTDNSGALIIDDQGMAHVFYGIMMYADDDLSDGSSSWFPSINGIAYWNESYGVDNSPATVHAGDTSLWYSDMMNDHWIAEAPDLNGDPNVGGVDEVGGYALYYRSHASMPSAGLSSNGEIYMTFSGYTETVDNGSQVFRHIYVTKSVDGGTTWKTPVDITPHDDWDGMQECVYGSLSPVVDDKLRLIYQLDFEPGLAVQGDEDLVDWNAIHYLEVDTVGLFDNTTPPVSVLEAEDFNNRNSRVFDILGREWKTNFADLPKGMYIIDGKKVFKNK
;
A
#
# COMPACT_ATOMS: atom_id res chain seq x y z
N MET A 1 -60.88 27.07 32.73
CA MET A 1 -60.40 25.75 32.25
C MET A 1 -59.34 25.97 31.20
N LYS A 2 -58.06 25.93 31.58
CA LYS A 2 -56.91 26.02 30.64
C LYS A 2 -56.46 24.59 30.38
N LYS A 3 -56.52 24.13 29.12
CA LYS A 3 -55.94 22.86 28.71
C LYS A 3 -54.48 23.05 28.40
N THR A 4 -53.64 22.41 29.20
CA THR A 4 -52.20 22.30 28.98
C THR A 4 -51.99 21.17 27.99
N ILE A 5 -51.41 21.48 26.81
CA ILE A 5 -50.97 20.49 25.84
C ILE A 5 -49.49 20.19 26.15
N THR A 6 -49.24 18.98 26.61
CA THR A 6 -47.88 18.49 26.81
C THR A 6 -47.36 17.93 25.50
N LEU A 7 -46.38 18.59 24.90
CA LEU A 7 -45.67 18.13 23.71
C LEU A 7 -44.60 17.14 24.14
N ILE A 8 -44.76 15.85 23.87
CA ILE A 8 -43.73 14.84 24.07
C ILE A 8 -42.86 14.86 22.79
N ALA A 9 -41.66 15.44 22.94
CA ALA A 9 -40.62 15.33 21.92
C ALA A 9 -39.96 13.95 22.07
N SER A 10 -40.26 13.05 21.16
CA SER A 10 -39.50 11.79 21.02
C SER A 10 -38.18 12.10 20.39
N ILE A 11 -37.11 12.09 21.19
CA ILE A 11 -35.75 12.09 20.70
C ILE A 11 -35.48 10.68 20.17
N PHE A 12 -35.48 10.52 18.86
CA PHE A 12 -34.87 9.37 18.23
C PHE A 12 -33.36 9.52 18.34
N LEU A 13 -32.76 8.85 19.31
CA LEU A 13 -31.34 8.59 19.34
C LEU A 13 -31.07 7.58 18.22
N ALA A 14 -30.62 8.03 17.09
CA ALA A 14 -30.03 7.16 16.09
C ALA A 14 -28.70 6.67 16.67
N ILE A 15 -28.71 5.51 17.31
CA ILE A 15 -27.50 4.77 17.58
C ILE A 15 -27.06 4.26 16.22
N SER A 16 -26.08 4.92 15.62
CA SER A 16 -25.28 4.32 14.57
C SER A 16 -24.49 3.19 15.25
N VAL A 17 -24.98 1.97 15.13
CA VAL A 17 -24.18 0.79 15.37
C VAL A 17 -23.19 0.74 14.22
N SER A 18 -22.04 1.36 14.37
CA SER A 18 -20.86 0.92 13.64
C SER A 18 -20.65 -0.52 14.10
N ALA A 19 -20.73 -1.47 13.20
CA ALA A 19 -20.29 -2.82 13.49
C ALA A 19 -18.81 -2.70 13.77
N GLN A 20 -18.40 -2.72 15.02
CA GLN A 20 -17.02 -2.93 15.40
C GLN A 20 -16.65 -4.33 14.94
N ILE A 21 -15.72 -4.40 14.02
CA ILE A 21 -15.12 -5.65 13.61
C ILE A 21 -14.22 -6.05 14.78
N VAL A 22 -14.49 -7.17 15.40
CA VAL A 22 -13.69 -7.69 16.50
C VAL A 22 -12.71 -8.67 15.89
N PRO A 23 -11.38 -8.40 15.93
CA PRO A 23 -10.38 -9.39 15.57
C PRO A 23 -10.69 -10.72 16.24
N GLY A 24 -10.54 -11.84 15.54
CA GLY A 24 -10.75 -13.17 16.11
C GLY A 24 -12.15 -13.76 16.00
N GLN A 25 -13.13 -13.11 15.41
CA GLN A 25 -14.50 -13.68 15.34
C GLN A 25 -14.64 -14.92 14.44
N ASN A 26 -13.73 -15.21 13.52
CA ASN A 26 -13.80 -16.40 12.66
C ASN A 26 -12.43 -16.93 12.22
N HIS A 27 -11.66 -17.51 13.14
CA HIS A 27 -10.41 -18.22 12.78
C HIS A 27 -10.62 -19.54 12.01
N LYS A 28 -11.86 -20.00 11.86
CA LYS A 28 -12.17 -21.21 11.08
C LYS A 28 -12.16 -20.85 9.60
N GLY A 29 -11.12 -21.26 8.91
CA GLY A 29 -10.97 -21.06 7.48
C GLY A 29 -9.86 -20.07 7.08
N LEU A 30 -9.15 -19.46 8.04
CA LEU A 30 -8.00 -18.61 7.70
C LEU A 30 -6.91 -19.42 7.02
N ILE A 31 -6.42 -18.93 5.90
CA ILE A 31 -5.27 -19.52 5.22
C ILE A 31 -4.03 -19.11 5.98
N LYS A 32 -3.23 -20.10 6.33
CA LYS A 32 -1.94 -19.96 7.00
C LYS A 32 -0.82 -20.10 5.99
N ALA A 33 0.07 -19.13 5.96
CA ALA A 33 1.32 -19.21 5.21
C ALA A 33 2.50 -19.43 6.18
N VAL A 34 3.41 -20.31 5.81
CA VAL A 34 4.61 -20.61 6.60
C VAL A 34 5.82 -20.29 5.72
N ASN A 35 6.23 -19.04 5.75
CA ASN A 35 7.40 -18.55 5.02
C ASN A 35 7.82 -17.19 5.57
N ASP A 36 9.11 -16.96 5.70
CA ASP A 36 9.61 -15.62 5.95
C ASP A 36 9.43 -14.71 4.74
N GLN A 37 9.19 -13.44 4.98
CA GLN A 37 9.15 -12.45 3.91
C GLN A 37 10.47 -12.44 3.15
N LYS A 38 10.42 -12.64 1.84
CA LYS A 38 11.58 -12.55 0.97
C LYS A 38 11.87 -11.08 0.66
N ILE A 39 12.82 -10.51 1.38
CA ILE A 39 13.24 -9.11 1.22
C ILE A 39 14.23 -8.99 0.07
N MET A 40 13.97 -8.06 -0.85
CA MET A 40 14.78 -7.83 -2.05
C MET A 40 15.52 -6.51 -1.95
N LYS A 41 16.83 -6.50 -2.19
CA LYS A 41 17.67 -5.29 -2.32
C LYS A 41 18.05 -4.95 -3.76
N GLY A 42 17.82 -5.92 -4.66
CA GLY A 42 17.97 -5.75 -6.09
C GLY A 42 19.30 -6.18 -6.69
N ASP A 43 20.13 -6.95 -5.97
CA ASP A 43 21.33 -7.62 -6.51
C ASP A 43 21.32 -9.14 -6.28
N GLU A 44 20.16 -9.68 -5.95
CA GLU A 44 19.97 -11.09 -5.70
C GLU A 44 20.23 -11.94 -6.94
N ASN A 45 20.59 -13.21 -6.71
CA ASN A 45 20.68 -14.19 -7.77
C ASN A 45 19.26 -14.64 -8.18
N LEU A 46 18.76 -14.09 -9.26
CA LEU A 46 17.44 -14.36 -9.80
C LEU A 46 17.43 -15.51 -10.82
N SER A 47 18.37 -16.45 -10.74
CA SER A 47 18.46 -17.60 -11.66
C SER A 47 17.24 -18.55 -11.61
N HIS A 48 16.38 -18.42 -10.60
CA HIS A 48 15.12 -19.15 -10.48
C HIS A 48 14.00 -18.57 -11.35
N LEU A 49 14.13 -17.35 -11.84
CA LEU A 49 13.08 -16.70 -12.63
C LEU A 49 12.72 -17.51 -13.87
N MET A 50 11.45 -17.70 -14.06
CA MET A 50 10.89 -18.23 -15.30
C MET A 50 10.48 -17.08 -16.21
N LEU A 51 11.08 -17.02 -17.39
CA LEU A 51 10.73 -16.02 -18.39
C LEU A 51 9.46 -16.45 -19.11
N HIS A 52 8.54 -15.55 -19.31
CA HIS A 52 7.35 -15.82 -20.09
C HIS A 52 7.75 -16.18 -21.53
N PRO A 53 7.35 -17.33 -22.08
CA PRO A 53 7.79 -17.79 -23.40
C PRO A 53 7.31 -16.88 -24.55
N ASN A 54 6.23 -16.15 -24.33
CA ASN A 54 5.69 -15.12 -25.21
C ASN A 54 5.27 -13.94 -24.33
N PRO A 55 6.21 -13.03 -23.98
CA PRO A 55 5.87 -11.87 -23.17
C PRO A 55 4.65 -11.18 -23.75
N HIS A 56 3.66 -10.95 -22.92
CA HIS A 56 2.41 -10.38 -23.35
C HIS A 56 2.68 -8.98 -23.88
N THR A 57 2.64 -8.82 -25.18
CA THR A 57 2.45 -7.51 -25.79
C THR A 57 0.98 -7.17 -25.62
N HIS A 58 0.54 -6.93 -24.40
CA HIS A 58 -0.83 -6.48 -24.20
C HIS A 58 -1.02 -5.19 -24.96
N ALA A 59 -1.80 -5.28 -26.02
CA ALA A 59 -2.35 -4.09 -26.63
C ALA A 59 -3.00 -3.32 -25.47
N ILE A 60 -2.61 -2.07 -25.30
CA ILE A 60 -3.20 -1.18 -24.31
C ILE A 60 -4.69 -1.37 -24.39
N MET A 61 -5.23 -2.03 -23.39
CA MET A 61 -6.65 -2.03 -23.21
C MET A 61 -6.97 -0.67 -22.61
N ASN A 62 -7.17 0.31 -23.50
CA ASN A 62 -7.93 1.48 -23.12
C ASN A 62 -9.24 0.94 -22.56
N SER A 63 -9.38 0.90 -21.25
CA SER A 63 -10.63 0.51 -20.60
C SER A 63 -11.66 1.57 -20.95
N LYS A 64 -12.30 1.41 -22.10
CA LYS A 64 -13.32 2.36 -22.59
C LYS A 64 -14.61 2.34 -21.77
N SER A 65 -14.69 1.47 -20.78
CA SER A 65 -15.89 1.29 -19.96
C SER A 65 -15.68 1.49 -18.47
N SER A 66 -14.47 1.74 -18.00
CA SER A 66 -14.24 2.03 -16.59
C SER A 66 -14.86 3.36 -16.20
N SER A 67 -15.55 3.39 -15.05
CA SER A 67 -16.02 4.63 -14.42
C SER A 67 -14.85 5.56 -14.04
N PHE A 68 -13.64 5.01 -13.96
CA PHE A 68 -12.40 5.68 -13.56
C PHE A 68 -11.31 5.40 -14.61
N PRO A 69 -11.25 6.19 -15.72
CA PRO A 69 -10.28 5.93 -16.78
C PRO A 69 -8.86 6.23 -16.30
N SER A 70 -7.96 5.27 -16.53
CA SER A 70 -6.53 5.41 -16.25
C SER A 70 -5.73 5.53 -17.55
N GLU A 71 -4.51 6.07 -17.45
CA GLU A 71 -3.58 6.25 -18.56
C GLU A 71 -2.26 5.53 -18.27
N VAL A 72 -1.74 4.76 -19.23
CA VAL A 72 -0.42 4.13 -19.13
C VAL A 72 0.65 5.19 -19.28
N ILE A 73 1.53 5.33 -18.30
CA ILE A 73 2.61 6.31 -18.27
C ILE A 73 4.00 5.67 -18.30
N GLY A 74 4.08 4.35 -18.20
CA GLY A 74 5.31 3.60 -18.22
C GLY A 74 5.09 2.09 -18.19
N TYR A 75 6.20 1.35 -18.32
CA TYR A 75 6.25 -0.10 -18.19
C TYR A 75 7.49 -0.53 -17.41
N THR A 76 7.44 -1.72 -16.85
CA THR A 76 8.58 -2.39 -16.22
C THR A 76 8.47 -3.91 -16.40
N THR A 77 9.61 -4.59 -16.47
CA THR A 77 9.70 -6.05 -16.33
C THR A 77 10.18 -6.45 -14.93
N TYR A 78 10.48 -5.45 -14.08
CA TYR A 78 10.83 -5.66 -12.67
C TYR A 78 9.61 -5.33 -11.82
N ASP A 79 8.90 -6.35 -11.41
CA ASP A 79 7.55 -6.28 -10.82
C ASP A 79 7.49 -5.79 -9.37
N LEU A 80 8.60 -5.83 -8.63
CA LEU A 80 8.65 -5.38 -7.24
C LEU A 80 8.93 -3.87 -7.14
N GLN A 81 7.99 -3.10 -6.60
CA GLN A 81 8.19 -1.66 -6.36
C GLN A 81 8.71 -1.34 -4.95
N THR A 82 8.42 -2.18 -3.97
CA THR A 82 8.85 -2.02 -2.57
C THR A 82 8.68 -3.32 -1.80
N ASN A 83 9.49 -3.54 -0.76
CA ASN A 83 9.28 -4.66 0.16
C ASN A 83 8.24 -4.35 1.26
N GLY A 84 7.81 -3.11 1.42
CA GLY A 84 6.90 -2.66 2.48
C GLY A 84 6.05 -1.48 2.04
N SER A 85 6.21 -0.35 2.71
CA SER A 85 5.46 0.88 2.46
C SER A 85 5.79 1.50 1.10
N VAL A 86 4.76 1.96 0.38
CA VAL A 86 4.92 2.72 -0.89
C VAL A 86 4.93 4.20 -0.58
N GLN A 87 5.95 4.93 -1.04
CA GLN A 87 6.02 6.39 -0.82
C GLN A 87 6.66 7.16 -1.97
N ASN A 88 6.21 8.42 -2.14
CA ASN A 88 6.86 9.44 -2.98
C ASN A 88 7.13 8.99 -4.41
N ARG A 89 6.19 8.29 -5.04
CA ARG A 89 6.27 7.87 -6.44
C ARG A 89 5.61 8.87 -7.39
N LEU A 90 4.71 9.72 -6.85
CA LEU A 90 4.01 10.78 -7.57
C LEU A 90 4.16 12.10 -6.82
N ALA A 91 4.75 13.09 -7.45
CA ALA A 91 4.82 14.46 -6.96
C ALA A 91 3.90 15.34 -7.82
N VAL A 92 2.92 15.99 -7.20
CA VAL A 92 2.07 17.01 -7.80
C VAL A 92 2.64 18.37 -7.38
N HIS A 93 2.88 19.23 -8.37
CA HIS A 93 3.49 20.55 -8.17
C HIS A 93 2.42 21.65 -8.13
N ASP A 94 2.74 22.80 -7.53
CA ASP A 94 1.79 23.93 -7.33
C ASP A 94 1.19 24.48 -8.63
N ASP A 95 1.87 24.29 -9.75
CA ASP A 95 1.42 24.71 -11.08
C ASP A 95 0.54 23.67 -11.80
N GLY A 96 0.24 22.56 -11.13
CA GLY A 96 -0.56 21.46 -11.68
C GLY A 96 0.23 20.47 -12.54
N THR A 97 1.55 20.66 -12.69
CA THR A 97 2.41 19.66 -13.32
C THR A 97 2.70 18.51 -12.37
N MET A 98 3.16 17.36 -12.89
CA MET A 98 3.40 16.17 -12.06
C MET A 98 4.64 15.43 -12.51
N SER A 99 5.33 14.84 -11.54
CA SER A 99 6.47 13.93 -11.77
C SER A 99 6.14 12.55 -11.22
N ALA A 100 6.28 11.53 -12.05
CA ALA A 100 6.04 10.13 -11.68
C ALA A 100 7.29 9.29 -11.84
N THR A 101 7.53 8.36 -10.89
CA THR A 101 8.67 7.44 -10.90
C THR A 101 8.28 6.04 -10.45
N TRP A 102 9.03 5.06 -10.93
CA TRP A 102 8.90 3.65 -10.53
C TRP A 102 10.24 2.93 -10.66
N THR A 103 10.40 1.80 -10.00
CA THR A 103 11.53 0.91 -10.26
C THR A 103 11.29 0.22 -11.60
N MET A 104 12.18 0.43 -12.56
CA MET A 104 12.01 0.05 -13.96
C MET A 104 13.14 -0.82 -14.44
N SER A 105 12.81 -1.84 -15.24
CA SER A 105 13.69 -2.52 -16.18
C SER A 105 12.92 -2.83 -17.47
N LYS A 106 13.65 -3.03 -18.55
CA LYS A 106 13.13 -3.47 -19.87
C LYS A 106 13.66 -4.85 -20.25
N GLU A 107 14.52 -5.42 -19.41
CA GLU A 107 15.18 -6.69 -19.70
C GLU A 107 14.33 -7.89 -19.24
N PHE A 108 14.23 -8.90 -20.11
CA PHE A 108 13.69 -10.21 -19.79
C PHE A 108 14.82 -11.18 -19.47
N ASN A 109 15.54 -10.89 -18.39
CA ASN A 109 16.63 -11.75 -17.93
C ASN A 109 16.80 -11.64 -16.42
N THR A 110 17.62 -12.51 -15.87
CA THR A 110 17.81 -12.63 -14.42
C THR A 110 18.76 -11.59 -13.84
N THR A 111 19.30 -10.68 -14.63
CA THR A 111 20.28 -9.70 -14.15
C THR A 111 19.70 -8.31 -13.97
N TYR A 112 18.69 -7.99 -14.78
CA TYR A 112 18.10 -6.63 -14.80
C TYR A 112 19.20 -5.54 -14.79
N SER A 113 20.14 -5.64 -15.72
CA SER A 113 21.32 -4.76 -15.76
C SER A 113 20.96 -3.32 -16.08
N ASP A 114 19.83 -3.11 -16.74
CA ASP A 114 19.25 -1.81 -17.06
C ASP A 114 18.33 -1.26 -15.95
N ARG A 115 18.15 -1.99 -14.83
CA ARG A 115 17.25 -1.54 -13.75
C ARG A 115 17.64 -0.14 -13.25
N GLY A 116 16.63 0.69 -13.05
CA GLY A 116 16.80 2.05 -12.55
C GLY A 116 15.46 2.73 -12.34
N THR A 117 15.45 4.05 -12.42
CA THR A 117 14.22 4.83 -12.31
C THR A 117 13.57 5.03 -13.66
N GLY A 118 12.37 4.46 -13.84
CA GLY A 118 11.42 4.91 -14.84
C GLY A 118 10.87 6.28 -14.42
N TYR A 119 10.75 7.18 -15.37
CA TYR A 119 10.31 8.55 -15.10
C TYR A 119 9.41 9.05 -16.23
N ASN A 120 8.32 9.72 -15.84
CA ASN A 120 7.50 10.51 -16.75
C ASN A 120 7.08 11.82 -16.09
N TYR A 121 6.79 12.82 -16.90
CA TYR A 121 6.40 14.15 -16.44
C TYR A 121 5.12 14.61 -17.18
N PHE A 122 4.14 15.06 -16.40
CA PHE A 122 2.93 15.69 -16.92
C PHE A 122 3.12 17.21 -16.96
N ASP A 123 3.02 17.80 -18.15
CA ASP A 123 3.30 19.23 -18.38
C ASP A 123 2.11 20.16 -18.10
N GLY A 124 1.06 19.64 -17.45
CA GLY A 124 -0.21 20.31 -17.23
C GLY A 124 -1.23 20.05 -18.35
N THR A 125 -0.83 19.31 -19.41
CA THR A 125 -1.69 18.99 -20.56
C THR A 125 -1.59 17.51 -20.93
N SER A 126 -0.37 16.97 -20.93
CA SER A 126 -0.10 15.57 -21.30
C SER A 126 1.19 15.07 -20.66
N TRP A 127 1.33 13.76 -20.59
CA TRP A 127 2.60 13.12 -20.25
C TRP A 127 3.59 13.30 -21.38
N ILE A 128 4.82 13.75 -21.10
CA ILE A 128 5.82 14.10 -22.12
C ILE A 128 6.32 12.87 -22.87
N ASN A 129 6.48 11.73 -22.19
CA ASN A 129 6.78 10.46 -22.81
C ASN A 129 5.45 9.78 -23.15
N GLN A 130 5.10 9.77 -24.42
CA GLN A 130 3.89 9.11 -24.92
C GLN A 130 4.14 7.60 -24.98
N ILE A 131 3.60 6.88 -24.02
CA ILE A 131 3.77 5.43 -23.90
C ILE A 131 2.51 4.76 -24.47
N VAL A 132 2.65 4.13 -25.63
CA VAL A 132 1.56 3.41 -26.31
C VAL A 132 1.73 1.90 -26.21
N GLN A 133 2.95 1.43 -26.08
CA GLN A 133 3.30 0.02 -25.98
C GLN A 133 4.60 -0.14 -25.18
N PRO A 134 4.91 -1.34 -24.66
CA PRO A 134 6.09 -1.54 -23.82
C PRO A 134 7.41 -1.10 -24.44
N THR A 135 7.56 -1.21 -25.77
CA THR A 135 8.77 -0.77 -26.49
C THR A 135 8.96 0.75 -26.53
N ASP A 136 7.95 1.54 -26.17
CA ASP A 136 8.06 3.00 -26.06
C ASP A 136 8.65 3.43 -24.70
N GLN A 137 8.84 2.48 -23.77
CA GLN A 137 9.46 2.76 -22.48
C GLN A 137 10.86 3.34 -22.66
N VAL A 138 11.05 4.56 -22.14
CA VAL A 138 12.34 5.24 -22.14
C VAL A 138 13.32 4.60 -21.17
N ASP A 139 14.62 4.85 -21.36
CA ASP A 139 15.66 4.37 -20.47
C ASP A 139 15.56 5.03 -19.09
N ARG A 140 16.21 4.40 -18.09
CA ARG A 140 16.34 4.96 -16.74
C ARG A 140 17.02 6.33 -16.77
N ILE A 141 16.70 7.16 -15.79
CA ILE A 141 17.27 8.52 -15.69
C ILE A 141 18.70 8.54 -15.17
N GLU A 142 19.15 7.52 -14.47
CA GLU A 142 20.49 7.39 -13.89
C GLU A 142 21.48 6.74 -14.86
N THR A 143 22.74 6.99 -14.63
CA THR A 143 23.82 6.34 -15.39
C THR A 143 24.18 4.95 -14.84
N SER A 144 23.90 4.70 -13.55
CA SER A 144 24.15 3.44 -12.86
C SER A 144 22.86 2.66 -12.60
N ARG A 145 22.99 1.38 -12.23
CA ARG A 145 21.88 0.54 -11.80
C ARG A 145 21.44 0.93 -10.39
N VAL A 146 20.17 1.28 -10.24
CA VAL A 146 19.56 1.73 -8.98
C VAL A 146 18.15 1.15 -8.79
N GLY A 147 17.51 1.46 -7.66
CA GLY A 147 16.11 1.13 -7.40
C GLY A 147 15.51 1.93 -6.25
N TRP A 148 14.25 1.71 -5.99
CA TRP A 148 13.48 2.36 -4.91
C TRP A 148 13.48 3.90 -4.97
N PRO A 149 13.04 4.51 -6.08
CA PRO A 149 13.07 5.97 -6.24
C PRO A 149 12.07 6.68 -5.33
N SER A 150 12.49 7.82 -4.79
CA SER A 150 11.62 8.85 -4.22
C SER A 150 11.76 10.12 -5.05
N VAL A 151 10.66 10.69 -5.58
CA VAL A 151 10.66 11.87 -6.43
C VAL A 151 10.01 13.07 -5.73
N PHE A 152 10.58 14.25 -5.90
CA PHE A 152 10.02 15.50 -5.40
C PHE A 152 10.62 16.74 -6.06
N GLY A 153 9.82 17.81 -6.11
CA GLY A 153 10.29 19.15 -6.42
C GLY A 153 10.80 19.85 -5.16
N LEU A 154 11.73 20.80 -5.36
CA LEU A 154 12.24 21.68 -4.32
C LEU A 154 11.65 23.08 -4.47
N GLY A 155 11.61 23.86 -3.37
CA GLY A 155 11.12 25.23 -3.37
C GLY A 155 11.90 26.18 -4.29
N ASN A 156 13.14 25.85 -4.64
CA ASN A 156 13.93 26.58 -5.64
C ASN A 156 13.62 26.18 -7.10
N GLY A 157 12.62 25.31 -7.32
CA GLY A 157 12.21 24.80 -8.62
C GLY A 157 13.04 23.66 -9.17
N GLY A 158 14.07 23.20 -8.47
CA GLY A 158 14.86 22.02 -8.83
C GLY A 158 14.09 20.73 -8.56
N GLU A 159 14.44 19.65 -9.24
CA GLU A 159 13.84 18.34 -9.05
C GLU A 159 14.87 17.29 -8.62
N ARG A 160 14.43 16.38 -7.78
CA ARG A 160 15.26 15.32 -7.20
C ARG A 160 14.59 13.97 -7.31
N VAL A 161 15.40 12.95 -7.59
CA VAL A 161 15.07 11.54 -7.41
C VAL A 161 16.18 10.93 -6.57
N ILE A 162 15.82 10.32 -5.45
CA ILE A 162 16.77 9.64 -4.56
C ILE A 162 16.50 8.14 -4.62
N THR A 163 17.58 7.37 -4.78
CA THR A 163 17.57 5.91 -4.97
C THR A 163 18.73 5.28 -4.20
N HIS A 164 18.78 3.95 -4.13
CA HIS A 164 19.99 3.24 -3.73
C HIS A 164 20.59 2.44 -4.88
N SER A 165 21.91 2.28 -4.88
CA SER A 165 22.65 1.46 -5.84
C SER A 165 23.41 0.37 -5.11
N THR A 166 23.06 -0.87 -5.38
CA THR A 166 23.81 -2.04 -4.88
C THR A 166 25.13 -2.23 -5.62
N ASP A 167 25.21 -1.86 -6.91
CA ASP A 167 26.43 -1.97 -7.72
C ASP A 167 27.53 -1.03 -7.24
N LEU A 168 27.13 0.17 -6.80
CA LEU A 168 28.06 1.20 -6.30
C LEU A 168 28.17 1.23 -4.77
N ASN A 169 27.31 0.51 -4.06
CA ASN A 169 27.20 0.51 -2.61
C ASN A 169 27.00 1.93 -2.03
N VAL A 170 26.08 2.71 -2.62
CA VAL A 170 25.79 4.09 -2.23
C VAL A 170 24.31 4.40 -2.33
N LEU A 171 23.88 5.43 -1.60
CA LEU A 171 22.70 6.19 -1.96
C LEU A 171 23.01 7.07 -3.15
N ASN A 172 22.09 7.18 -4.09
CA ASN A 172 22.26 7.97 -5.31
C ASN A 172 21.21 9.07 -5.39
N LYS A 173 21.60 10.22 -5.90
CA LYS A 173 20.74 11.36 -6.13
C LYS A 173 20.83 11.78 -7.59
N ALA A 174 19.75 11.61 -8.35
CA ALA A 174 19.59 12.23 -9.65
C ALA A 174 18.99 13.63 -9.48
N ASN A 175 19.61 14.62 -10.10
CA ASN A 175 19.29 16.03 -9.97
C ASN A 175 19.02 16.63 -11.34
N ARG A 176 18.07 17.56 -11.40
CA ARG A 176 17.99 18.52 -12.51
C ARG A 176 17.57 19.91 -12.02
N PRO A 177 17.92 20.97 -12.77
CA PRO A 177 17.79 22.35 -12.29
C PRO A 177 16.34 22.82 -12.24
N SER A 178 15.45 22.22 -13.01
CA SER A 178 14.04 22.62 -13.08
C SER A 178 13.14 21.39 -13.14
N ILE A 179 12.00 21.46 -12.45
CA ILE A 179 10.96 20.44 -12.52
C ILE A 179 10.56 20.23 -13.99
N GLY A 180 10.50 18.98 -14.41
CA GLY A 180 10.12 18.61 -15.77
C GLY A 180 11.12 18.97 -16.88
N ASN A 181 12.21 19.70 -16.59
CA ASN A 181 13.10 20.23 -17.63
C ASN A 181 14.58 20.19 -17.26
N GLY A 182 15.42 19.98 -18.26
CA GLY A 182 16.86 19.88 -18.14
C GLY A 182 17.37 18.43 -18.06
N ALA A 183 18.68 18.27 -18.26
CA ALA A 183 19.33 16.97 -18.16
C ALA A 183 19.47 16.53 -16.71
N TRP A 184 19.31 15.23 -16.47
CA TRP A 184 19.62 14.62 -15.19
C TRP A 184 21.14 14.52 -14.98
N THR A 185 21.56 14.68 -13.75
CA THR A 185 22.96 14.47 -13.31
C THR A 185 22.96 13.67 -12.02
N ASP A 186 23.84 12.67 -11.93
CA ASP A 186 23.92 11.78 -10.79
C ASP A 186 25.00 12.23 -9.80
N ALA A 187 24.75 11.98 -8.51
CA ALA A 187 25.72 12.15 -7.43
C ALA A 187 25.44 11.15 -6.30
N SER A 188 26.49 10.61 -5.71
CA SER A 188 26.39 9.78 -4.50
C SER A 188 26.04 10.63 -3.28
N ILE A 189 25.36 10.03 -2.30
CA ILE A 189 25.03 10.61 -1.00
C ILE A 189 25.72 9.78 0.08
N GLY A 190 26.48 10.46 0.98
CA GLY A 190 27.17 9.82 2.10
C GLY A 190 28.34 8.93 1.69
N GLU A 191 29.01 8.37 2.69
CA GLU A 191 30.13 7.45 2.53
C GLU A 191 29.78 6.01 2.95
N PHE A 192 28.63 5.83 3.61
CA PHE A 192 28.16 4.53 4.08
C PHE A 192 27.22 3.86 3.08
N TYR A 193 27.31 2.55 2.97
CA TYR A 193 26.38 1.77 2.22
C TYR A 193 25.04 1.69 2.94
N MET A 194 24.03 2.32 2.36
CA MET A 194 22.66 2.35 2.84
C MET A 194 21.72 1.90 1.72
N ILE A 195 20.62 1.27 2.08
CA ILE A 195 19.63 0.72 1.16
C ILE A 195 18.22 1.14 1.55
N TRP A 196 17.28 0.98 0.62
CA TRP A 196 15.84 1.23 0.82
C TRP A 196 15.52 2.61 1.38
N ASN A 197 16.04 3.63 0.72
CA ASN A 197 15.79 5.02 1.11
C ASN A 197 14.32 5.42 0.96
N ARG A 198 13.88 6.33 1.84
CA ARG A 198 12.67 7.12 1.71
C ARG A 198 13.02 8.58 1.93
N SER A 199 12.55 9.46 1.05
CA SER A 199 12.93 10.87 1.08
C SER A 199 11.73 11.77 0.82
N THR A 200 11.72 12.96 1.44
CA THR A 200 10.67 13.96 1.29
C THR A 200 11.26 15.35 1.36
N PRO A 201 10.70 16.34 0.64
CA PRO A 201 11.09 17.73 0.81
C PRO A 201 10.45 18.32 2.06
N GLY A 202 11.08 19.32 2.67
CA GLY A 202 10.59 20.05 3.83
C GLY A 202 11.31 21.39 4.02
N GLY A 203 11.27 21.93 5.25
CA GLY A 203 11.75 23.25 5.58
C GLY A 203 10.77 24.36 5.15
N LEU A 204 10.92 25.56 5.71
CA LEU A 204 10.03 26.70 5.41
C LEU A 204 10.10 27.16 3.95
N ASP A 205 11.22 26.95 3.30
CA ASP A 205 11.45 27.33 1.90
C ASP A 205 11.32 26.14 0.92
N GLY A 206 10.96 24.94 1.40
CA GLY A 206 10.83 23.73 0.59
C GLY A 206 12.16 23.19 0.03
N ASN A 207 13.33 23.63 0.53
CA ASN A 207 14.62 23.20 0.04
C ASN A 207 15.32 22.18 0.94
N THR A 208 14.78 21.92 2.13
CA THR A 208 15.31 20.84 2.98
C THR A 208 14.90 19.50 2.41
N ILE A 209 15.85 18.58 2.35
CA ILE A 209 15.61 17.17 2.05
C ILE A 209 15.76 16.38 3.33
N HIS A 210 14.72 15.66 3.71
CA HIS A 210 14.74 14.70 4.80
C HIS A 210 14.74 13.30 4.20
N MET A 211 15.60 12.44 4.71
CA MET A 211 15.72 11.07 4.21
C MET A 211 15.97 10.11 5.37
N ILE A 212 15.41 8.93 5.28
CA ILE A 212 15.76 7.76 6.08
C ILE A 212 16.22 6.64 5.15
N ALA A 213 17.14 5.84 5.62
CA ALA A 213 17.61 4.64 4.93
C ALA A 213 18.10 3.62 5.96
N LEU A 214 18.19 2.35 5.53
CA LEU A 214 18.60 1.24 6.37
C LEU A 214 20.04 0.86 6.07
N THR A 215 20.84 0.55 7.10
CA THR A 215 22.11 -0.16 6.89
C THR A 215 21.81 -1.57 6.41
N GLU A 216 22.64 -2.12 5.51
CA GLU A 216 22.43 -3.50 5.05
C GLU A 216 22.45 -4.45 6.25
N PRO A 217 21.43 -5.34 6.39
CA PRO A 217 21.41 -6.34 7.45
C PRO A 217 22.57 -7.33 7.37
N MET A 218 22.85 -8.00 8.47
CA MET A 218 23.78 -9.13 8.57
C MET A 218 22.98 -10.44 8.52
N GLY A 219 23.47 -11.43 7.81
CA GLY A 219 22.84 -12.76 7.76
C GLY A 219 23.12 -13.49 6.45
N THR A 220 22.45 -14.60 6.24
CA THR A 220 22.59 -15.40 5.01
C THR A 220 22.07 -14.60 3.81
N GLY A 221 22.93 -14.41 2.82
CA GLY A 221 22.62 -13.60 1.63
C GLY A 221 22.84 -12.09 1.79
N TRP A 222 23.30 -11.63 2.97
CA TRP A 222 23.55 -10.24 3.30
C TRP A 222 25.03 -10.01 3.62
N SER A 223 25.56 -8.86 3.26
CA SER A 223 26.96 -8.49 3.48
C SER A 223 27.16 -7.41 4.55
N GLY A 224 26.06 -6.96 5.16
CA GLY A 224 26.07 -5.93 6.18
C GLY A 224 26.74 -6.35 7.49
N SER A 225 26.80 -5.41 8.42
CA SER A 225 27.30 -5.60 9.78
C SER A 225 26.43 -4.86 10.78
N LEU A 226 26.51 -5.26 12.05
CA LEU A 226 25.79 -4.54 13.11
C LEU A 226 26.22 -3.08 13.16
N TYR A 227 25.25 -2.19 13.17
CA TYR A 227 25.47 -0.76 13.43
C TYR A 227 25.00 -0.43 14.85
N ASN A 228 25.90 -0.02 15.73
CA ASN A 228 25.65 0.20 17.15
C ASN A 228 24.87 -0.97 17.83
N GLY A 229 25.11 -2.20 17.37
CA GLY A 229 24.47 -3.40 17.89
C GLY A 229 23.14 -3.78 17.21
N LEU A 230 22.60 -2.94 16.32
CA LEU A 230 21.37 -3.22 15.55
C LEU A 230 21.69 -4.00 14.27
N ASN A 231 20.88 -4.98 13.95
CA ASN A 231 20.90 -5.69 12.67
C ASN A 231 19.94 -4.99 11.68
N GLY A 232 20.51 -4.16 10.79
CA GLY A 232 19.74 -3.18 10.03
C GLY A 232 19.37 -1.99 10.91
N ALA A 233 20.15 -0.90 10.87
CA ALA A 233 19.86 0.34 11.59
C ALA A 233 19.17 1.33 10.66
N LEU A 234 18.04 1.88 11.10
CA LEU A 234 17.34 2.94 10.39
C LEU A 234 17.96 4.28 10.77
N LEU A 235 18.58 4.96 9.79
CA LEU A 235 19.33 6.20 10.01
C LEU A 235 18.69 7.35 9.24
N TYR A 236 18.79 8.54 9.82
CA TYR A 236 18.26 9.78 9.28
C TYR A 236 19.37 10.66 8.67
N PHE A 237 19.00 11.34 7.59
CA PHE A 237 19.84 12.27 6.85
C PHE A 237 19.09 13.56 6.60
N ARG A 238 19.81 14.69 6.55
CA ARG A 238 19.24 15.99 6.20
C ARG A 238 20.19 16.79 5.31
N SER A 239 19.61 17.49 4.34
CA SER A 239 20.27 18.55 3.59
C SER A 239 19.36 19.76 3.55
N GLN A 240 19.83 20.92 3.97
CA GLN A 240 19.03 22.15 3.99
C GLN A 240 19.18 23.01 2.71
N ASP A 241 19.97 22.56 1.75
CA ASP A 241 20.33 23.30 0.52
C ASP A 241 20.00 22.52 -0.77
N GLY A 242 19.00 21.67 -0.72
CA GLY A 242 18.53 20.88 -1.86
C GLY A 242 19.48 19.74 -2.24
N GLY A 243 20.24 19.23 -1.28
CA GLY A 243 21.11 18.06 -1.44
C GLY A 243 22.52 18.40 -1.90
N THR A 244 22.98 19.65 -1.78
CA THR A 244 24.36 20.01 -2.07
C THR A 244 25.28 19.63 -0.91
N VAL A 245 24.86 19.96 0.32
CA VAL A 245 25.54 19.57 1.55
C VAL A 245 24.57 18.78 2.43
N TRP A 246 25.02 17.68 2.95
CA TRP A 246 24.31 16.89 3.95
C TRP A 246 24.84 17.27 5.32
N ASP A 247 24.12 18.13 6.05
CA ASP A 247 24.51 18.63 7.37
C ASP A 247 24.21 17.63 8.49
N ILE A 248 23.29 16.69 8.25
CA ILE A 248 23.12 15.47 9.03
C ILE A 248 23.33 14.28 8.09
N ASP A 249 24.26 13.42 8.48
CA ASP A 249 24.62 12.21 7.77
C ASP A 249 24.70 11.05 8.78
N THR A 250 23.86 10.02 8.55
CA THR A 250 23.81 8.81 9.39
C THR A 250 23.46 9.04 10.87
N MET A 251 22.50 9.91 11.17
CA MET A 251 22.04 10.11 12.55
C MET A 251 21.09 8.98 12.97
N GLN A 252 21.42 8.29 14.05
CA GLN A 252 20.49 7.38 14.71
C GLN A 252 19.47 8.21 15.51
N LEU A 253 18.18 8.05 15.18
CA LEU A 253 17.10 8.77 15.86
C LEU A 253 16.94 8.26 17.30
N PRO A 254 16.48 9.11 18.23
CA PRO A 254 16.19 8.68 19.61
C PRO A 254 15.23 7.49 19.65
N THR A 255 15.44 6.58 20.60
CA THR A 255 14.69 5.33 20.81
C THR A 255 14.87 4.27 19.72
N LEU A 256 15.47 4.55 18.56
CA LEU A 256 15.80 3.56 17.54
C LEU A 256 17.13 2.88 17.86
N ASP A 257 17.23 2.25 19.00
CA ASP A 257 18.45 1.68 19.54
C ASP A 257 18.26 0.27 20.11
N THR A 258 19.34 -0.34 20.55
CA THR A 258 19.35 -1.69 21.12
C THR A 258 18.65 -1.82 22.48
N ALA A 259 18.25 -0.72 23.12
CA ALA A 259 17.40 -0.80 24.30
C ALA A 259 15.98 -1.29 23.93
N HIS A 260 15.50 -0.91 22.74
CA HIS A 260 14.13 -1.17 22.28
C HIS A 260 14.05 -2.18 21.16
N PHE A 261 15.08 -2.28 20.27
CA PHE A 261 15.02 -3.09 19.05
C PHE A 261 16.23 -4.01 18.89
N ILE A 262 16.05 -5.11 18.17
CA ILE A 262 17.12 -5.98 17.68
C ILE A 262 17.69 -5.42 16.37
N GLY A 263 16.80 -4.86 15.53
CA GLY A 263 17.07 -4.27 14.23
C GLY A 263 15.80 -3.81 13.55
N PHE A 264 15.93 -3.35 12.32
CA PHE A 264 14.83 -2.86 11.51
C PHE A 264 14.78 -3.59 10.17
N SER A 265 13.59 -3.70 9.58
CA SER A 265 13.38 -4.40 8.32
C SER A 265 13.17 -3.45 7.14
N ALA A 266 13.38 -3.98 5.94
CA ALA A 266 13.34 -3.25 4.69
C ALA A 266 11.98 -2.63 4.42
N ASP A 267 11.97 -1.35 4.10
CA ASP A 267 10.77 -0.63 3.64
C ASP A 267 9.60 -0.56 4.63
N ASN A 268 9.76 -1.08 5.86
CA ASN A 268 8.72 -1.06 6.88
C ASN A 268 8.57 0.31 7.54
N TYR A 269 8.87 1.37 6.82
CA TYR A 269 8.87 2.75 7.33
C TYR A 269 8.39 3.76 6.31
N ALA A 270 7.98 4.89 6.84
CA ALA A 270 7.51 6.04 6.10
C ALA A 270 8.15 7.32 6.62
N ILE A 271 8.36 8.33 5.77
CA ILE A 271 8.76 9.67 6.17
C ILE A 271 7.87 10.71 5.48
N SER A 272 7.44 11.70 6.24
CA SER A 272 6.70 12.86 5.72
C SER A 272 7.22 14.13 6.36
N ALA A 273 7.18 15.24 5.62
CA ALA A 273 7.53 16.55 6.15
C ALA A 273 6.55 17.62 5.67
N LYS A 274 6.28 18.61 6.54
CA LYS A 274 5.45 19.77 6.22
C LYS A 274 6.02 20.98 6.95
N GLY A 275 6.59 21.93 6.21
CA GLY A 275 7.37 23.01 6.81
C GLY A 275 8.54 22.44 7.62
N GLU A 276 8.66 22.85 8.88
CA GLU A 276 9.70 22.36 9.80
C GLU A 276 9.30 21.09 10.57
N THR A 277 8.05 20.62 10.40
CA THR A 277 7.62 19.35 11.01
C THR A 277 8.04 18.18 10.13
N VAL A 278 8.74 17.21 10.73
CA VAL A 278 9.17 15.95 10.08
C VAL A 278 8.74 14.80 10.95
N VAL A 279 8.18 13.77 10.35
CA VAL A 279 7.77 12.55 11.06
C VAL A 279 8.30 11.34 10.30
N VAL A 280 8.83 10.38 11.06
CA VAL A 280 9.17 9.03 10.60
C VAL A 280 8.23 8.06 11.31
N ALA A 281 7.60 7.16 10.57
CA ALA A 281 6.84 6.05 11.12
C ALA A 281 7.54 4.73 10.81
N TYR A 282 7.50 3.79 11.74
CA TYR A 282 7.98 2.42 11.57
C TYR A 282 6.85 1.44 11.86
N PHE A 283 6.65 0.48 10.97
CA PHE A 283 5.61 -0.54 11.01
C PHE A 283 6.27 -1.89 11.26
N ASN A 284 6.08 -2.44 12.45
CA ASN A 284 6.74 -3.67 12.87
C ASN A 284 5.73 -4.82 12.94
N ASP A 285 6.14 -6.00 12.49
CA ASP A 285 5.35 -7.23 12.60
C ASP A 285 5.51 -7.91 13.97
N TRP A 286 6.74 -8.01 14.47
CA TRP A 286 7.09 -8.70 15.70
C TRP A 286 7.71 -7.76 16.75
N GLY A 287 7.15 -6.57 16.89
CA GLY A 287 7.61 -5.59 17.87
C GLY A 287 6.81 -4.28 17.78
N ASP A 288 7.20 -3.29 18.58
CA ASP A 288 6.54 -2.01 18.64
C ASP A 288 6.54 -1.28 17.30
N SER A 289 5.41 -0.64 17.00
CA SER A 289 5.31 0.32 15.92
C SER A 289 5.18 1.74 16.50
N PHE A 290 5.90 2.69 15.89
CA PHE A 290 6.06 4.00 16.49
C PHE A 290 6.23 5.10 15.44
N ILE A 291 6.03 6.34 15.88
CA ILE A 291 6.51 7.53 15.17
C ILE A 291 7.67 8.17 15.93
N VAL A 292 8.56 8.81 15.17
CA VAL A 292 9.56 9.75 15.70
C VAL A 292 9.35 11.07 14.99
N LYS A 293 9.14 12.14 15.75
CA LYS A 293 8.73 13.46 15.25
C LYS A 293 9.67 14.56 15.67
N SER A 294 9.99 15.42 14.74
CA SER A 294 10.64 16.72 14.94
C SER A 294 9.68 17.85 14.54
N THR A 295 9.73 18.97 15.25
CA THR A 295 9.02 20.21 14.90
C THR A 295 9.97 21.37 14.62
N ASP A 296 11.24 21.10 14.49
CA ASP A 296 12.32 22.07 14.27
C ASP A 296 13.28 21.60 13.16
N ASN A 297 12.70 21.17 12.06
CA ASN A 297 13.40 20.79 10.84
C ASN A 297 14.43 19.65 11.04
N GLY A 298 14.17 18.74 12.01
CA GLY A 298 15.02 17.57 12.28
C GLY A 298 16.15 17.80 13.28
N ASP A 299 16.13 18.89 14.06
CA ASP A 299 17.15 19.14 15.07
C ASP A 299 16.89 18.38 16.37
N ASN A 300 15.64 18.33 16.83
CA ASN A 300 15.22 17.59 18.03
C ASN A 300 14.05 16.66 17.72
N TRP A 301 14.03 15.51 18.39
CA TRP A 301 13.08 14.45 18.10
C TRP A 301 12.44 13.89 19.36
N THR A 302 11.17 13.50 19.24
CA THR A 302 10.39 12.77 20.24
C THR A 302 9.77 11.54 19.62
N SER A 303 9.56 10.48 20.40
CA SER A 303 9.01 9.21 19.93
C SER A 303 7.67 8.92 20.62
N THR A 304 6.75 8.27 19.89
CA THR A 304 5.45 7.82 20.39
C THR A 304 5.16 6.45 19.82
N ILE A 305 4.89 5.47 20.68
CA ILE A 305 4.45 4.12 20.28
C ILE A 305 2.95 4.19 19.97
N PHE A 306 2.55 3.79 18.77
CA PHE A 306 1.14 3.72 18.38
C PHE A 306 0.60 2.29 18.35
N LEU A 307 1.47 1.29 18.41
CA LEU A 307 1.13 -0.11 18.62
C LEU A 307 2.20 -0.69 19.55
N ASP A 308 1.79 -0.98 20.79
CA ASP A 308 2.64 -1.57 21.84
C ASP A 308 2.56 -3.10 21.72
N PHE A 309 3.65 -3.71 21.24
CA PHE A 309 3.69 -5.17 21.04
C PHE A 309 3.85 -5.89 22.37
N PRO A 310 3.21 -7.03 22.61
CA PRO A 310 3.12 -7.63 23.95
C PRO A 310 4.46 -8.13 24.52
N VAL A 311 5.48 -8.29 23.69
CA VAL A 311 6.80 -8.78 24.08
C VAL A 311 7.91 -7.92 23.48
N ASP A 312 8.63 -7.21 24.33
CA ASP A 312 9.78 -6.41 23.91
C ASP A 312 10.85 -7.26 23.22
N LYS A 313 11.28 -6.83 22.04
CA LYS A 313 12.35 -7.48 21.26
C LYS A 313 12.16 -8.98 21.08
N TYR A 314 10.93 -9.39 20.75
CA TYR A 314 10.63 -10.78 20.47
C TYR A 314 11.58 -11.35 19.42
N ALA A 315 12.10 -12.52 19.67
CA ALA A 315 12.86 -13.28 18.69
C ALA A 315 12.10 -14.57 18.30
N ILE A 316 12.07 -14.86 17.01
CA ILE A 316 11.44 -16.08 16.49
C ILE A 316 12.02 -17.32 17.17
N ASP A 317 11.20 -18.32 17.44
CA ASP A 317 11.45 -19.54 18.22
C ASP A 317 11.54 -19.33 19.75
N GLU A 318 11.31 -18.13 20.28
CA GLU A 318 11.21 -17.94 21.73
C GLU A 318 9.88 -18.45 22.31
N GLY A 319 8.82 -18.39 21.50
CA GLY A 319 7.46 -18.73 21.90
C GLY A 319 6.80 -17.65 22.73
N MET A 320 5.51 -17.42 22.51
CA MET A 320 4.71 -16.45 23.23
C MET A 320 3.52 -17.16 23.89
N ASP A 321 3.43 -17.10 25.20
CA ASP A 321 2.35 -17.66 26.03
C ASP A 321 2.08 -16.63 27.13
N LEU A 322 1.26 -15.60 26.80
CA LEU A 322 1.06 -14.40 27.62
C LEU A 322 0.22 -14.67 28.88
N ASP A 323 -0.69 -15.64 28.82
CA ASP A 323 -1.54 -16.01 29.95
C ASP A 323 -1.03 -17.22 30.75
N ASN A 324 0.04 -17.87 30.29
CA ASN A 324 0.69 -19.04 30.87
C ASN A 324 -0.25 -20.25 30.96
N ASP A 325 -1.07 -20.48 29.94
CA ASP A 325 -1.96 -21.63 29.86
C ASP A 325 -1.30 -22.85 29.17
N GLY A 326 -0.11 -22.66 28.61
CA GLY A 326 0.68 -23.69 27.90
C GLY A 326 0.32 -23.84 26.43
N VAL A 327 -0.48 -22.93 25.87
CA VAL A 327 -0.75 -22.77 24.43
C VAL A 327 -0.02 -21.54 23.95
N LEU A 328 0.64 -21.62 22.79
CA LEU A 328 1.29 -20.45 22.21
C LEU A 328 0.25 -19.49 21.63
N ASP A 329 0.41 -18.22 21.93
CA ASP A 329 -0.48 -17.16 21.49
C ASP A 329 -0.22 -16.77 20.03
N GLN A 330 -1.29 -16.40 19.35
CA GLN A 330 -1.27 -15.69 18.06
C GLN A 330 -1.40 -14.19 18.33
N VAL A 331 -0.83 -13.37 17.43
CA VAL A 331 -0.85 -11.92 17.61
C VAL A 331 -1.32 -11.22 16.35
N TYR A 332 -2.11 -10.17 16.52
CA TYR A 332 -2.34 -9.18 15.48
C TYR A 332 -1.30 -8.07 15.59
N SER A 333 -0.68 -7.75 14.46
CA SER A 333 0.29 -6.66 14.34
C SER A 333 0.18 -6.00 12.97
N THR A 334 1.12 -5.14 12.60
CA THR A 334 1.15 -4.58 11.24
C THR A 334 1.58 -5.64 10.24
N ASP A 335 1.20 -5.46 8.98
CA ASP A 335 1.69 -6.29 7.87
C ASP A 335 2.95 -5.72 7.20
N ASN A 336 3.71 -4.88 7.93
CA ASN A 336 4.91 -4.20 7.44
C ASN A 336 4.67 -3.17 6.32
N SER A 337 3.41 -2.80 6.05
CA SER A 337 3.06 -1.78 5.07
C SER A 337 2.23 -0.67 5.70
N GLY A 338 2.65 0.56 5.49
CA GLY A 338 1.95 1.70 6.06
C GLY A 338 2.15 3.00 5.29
N ALA A 339 1.36 4.00 5.63
CA ALA A 339 1.41 5.35 5.11
C ALA A 339 1.42 6.39 6.23
N LEU A 340 1.97 7.55 5.94
CA LEU A 340 2.11 8.65 6.87
C LEU A 340 1.87 9.97 6.17
N ILE A 341 0.97 10.80 6.71
CA ILE A 341 0.78 12.20 6.29
C ILE A 341 0.79 13.12 7.50
N ILE A 342 1.03 14.42 7.26
CA ILE A 342 1.02 15.48 8.28
C ILE A 342 -0.03 16.51 7.88
N ASP A 343 -0.93 16.85 8.80
CA ASP A 343 -1.97 17.85 8.55
C ASP A 343 -1.45 19.30 8.70
N ASP A 344 -2.34 20.29 8.50
CA ASP A 344 -2.00 21.71 8.62
C ASP A 344 -1.71 22.17 10.06
N GLN A 345 -2.07 21.37 11.03
CA GLN A 345 -1.77 21.58 12.46
C GLN A 345 -0.45 20.92 12.86
N GLY A 346 0.19 20.22 11.94
CA GLY A 346 1.40 19.46 12.19
C GLY A 346 1.16 18.11 12.87
N MET A 347 -0.09 17.63 12.91
CA MET A 347 -0.43 16.33 13.49
C MET A 347 -0.14 15.21 12.49
N ALA A 348 0.46 14.14 12.97
CA ALA A 348 0.72 12.95 12.19
C ALA A 348 -0.52 12.04 12.14
N HIS A 349 -0.80 11.51 10.94
CA HIS A 349 -1.82 10.51 10.66
C HIS A 349 -1.13 9.29 10.05
N VAL A 350 -1.33 8.12 10.65
CA VAL A 350 -0.66 6.87 10.32
C VAL A 350 -1.69 5.82 9.91
N PHE A 351 -1.41 5.09 8.86
CA PHE A 351 -2.25 4.01 8.32
C PHE A 351 -1.39 2.76 8.14
N TYR A 352 -1.92 1.59 8.45
CA TYR A 352 -1.18 0.34 8.27
C TYR A 352 -2.10 -0.85 8.03
N GLY A 353 -1.63 -1.80 7.23
CA GLY A 353 -2.29 -3.09 7.05
C GLY A 353 -2.18 -3.92 8.32
N ILE A 354 -3.18 -4.74 8.59
CA ILE A 354 -3.25 -5.62 9.76
C ILE A 354 -2.98 -7.06 9.34
N MET A 355 -2.13 -7.75 10.08
CA MET A 355 -1.80 -9.15 9.87
C MET A 355 -1.90 -9.91 11.20
N MET A 356 -2.31 -11.17 11.15
CA MET A 356 -2.16 -12.10 12.28
C MET A 356 -0.93 -12.96 12.06
N TYR A 357 -0.18 -13.20 13.14
CA TYR A 357 1.04 -14.01 13.16
C TYR A 357 0.95 -15.10 14.21
N ALA A 358 1.68 -16.18 13.99
CA ALA A 358 1.88 -17.25 14.96
C ALA A 358 3.33 -17.75 14.88
N ASP A 359 3.95 -17.96 16.03
CA ASP A 359 5.21 -18.67 16.19
C ASP A 359 4.93 -19.99 16.89
N ASP A 360 4.42 -20.96 16.12
CA ASP A 360 3.82 -22.18 16.63
C ASP A 360 4.71 -23.44 16.44
N ASP A 361 5.86 -23.31 15.77
CA ASP A 361 6.92 -24.34 15.71
C ASP A 361 8.27 -23.73 16.13
N LEU A 362 8.59 -23.80 17.41
CA LEU A 362 9.78 -23.19 18.02
C LEU A 362 11.10 -23.87 17.62
N SER A 363 11.16 -24.53 16.48
CA SER A 363 12.35 -25.28 16.04
C SER A 363 12.73 -25.07 14.59
N ASP A 364 11.94 -24.29 13.84
CA ASP A 364 12.10 -24.16 12.40
C ASP A 364 12.76 -22.82 11.95
N GLY A 365 12.91 -21.87 12.85
CA GLY A 365 13.52 -20.55 12.59
C GLY A 365 12.62 -19.64 11.79
N SER A 366 11.31 -19.92 11.72
CA SER A 366 10.34 -19.15 10.94
C SER A 366 9.05 -18.90 11.71
N SER A 367 8.23 -17.97 11.22
CA SER A 367 6.90 -17.74 11.75
C SER A 367 5.83 -18.02 10.71
N SER A 368 4.60 -18.15 11.18
CA SER A 368 3.41 -18.25 10.35
C SER A 368 2.67 -16.93 10.31
N TRP A 369 2.02 -16.64 9.18
CA TRP A 369 1.21 -15.45 9.00
C TRP A 369 -0.07 -15.78 8.20
N PHE A 370 -1.07 -14.90 8.29
CA PHE A 370 -2.41 -15.17 7.77
C PHE A 370 -2.83 -14.09 6.78
N PRO A 371 -2.54 -14.26 5.47
CA PRO A 371 -2.80 -13.26 4.42
C PRO A 371 -4.29 -12.96 4.21
N SER A 372 -5.19 -13.77 4.75
CA SER A 372 -6.63 -13.57 4.68
C SER A 372 -7.18 -12.52 5.67
N ILE A 373 -6.34 -11.96 6.55
CA ILE A 373 -6.77 -10.87 7.42
C ILE A 373 -7.05 -9.63 6.57
N ASN A 374 -8.29 -9.12 6.68
CA ASN A 374 -8.81 -8.03 5.86
C ASN A 374 -9.00 -6.78 6.71
N GLY A 375 -8.04 -5.88 6.72
CA GLY A 375 -8.17 -4.66 7.49
C GLY A 375 -7.04 -3.66 7.37
N ILE A 376 -7.41 -2.38 7.42
CA ILE A 376 -6.51 -1.25 7.59
C ILE A 376 -6.81 -0.58 8.92
N ALA A 377 -5.80 -0.38 9.74
CA ALA A 377 -5.89 0.40 10.96
C ALA A 377 -5.37 1.83 10.75
N TYR A 378 -5.82 2.71 11.62
CA TYR A 378 -5.49 4.13 11.60
C TYR A 378 -5.13 4.61 13.00
N TRP A 379 -4.15 5.48 13.08
CA TRP A 379 -3.78 6.18 14.31
C TRP A 379 -3.44 7.64 14.00
N ASN A 380 -3.70 8.53 14.93
CA ASN A 380 -3.18 9.90 14.93
C ASN A 380 -2.72 10.31 16.33
N GLU A 381 -1.93 11.38 16.42
CA GLU A 381 -1.33 11.80 17.69
C GLU A 381 -2.34 12.17 18.79
N SER A 382 -3.61 12.46 18.44
CA SER A 382 -4.64 12.76 19.44
C SER A 382 -5.08 11.52 20.21
N TYR A 383 -4.83 10.32 19.70
CA TYR A 383 -5.12 9.06 20.40
C TYR A 383 -4.07 8.75 21.48
N GLY A 384 -2.88 9.36 21.37
CA GLY A 384 -1.80 9.19 22.32
C GLY A 384 -1.04 7.88 22.15
N VAL A 385 -0.30 7.51 23.20
CA VAL A 385 0.49 6.28 23.26
C VAL A 385 -0.44 5.08 23.40
N ASP A 386 -0.19 4.02 22.65
CA ASP A 386 -0.82 2.73 22.95
C ASP A 386 -0.30 2.21 24.30
N ASN A 387 -1.22 1.90 25.17
CA ASN A 387 -0.94 1.35 26.50
C ASN A 387 -1.79 0.09 26.72
N SER A 388 -2.06 -0.65 25.65
CA SER A 388 -2.83 -1.89 25.73
C SER A 388 -2.14 -2.87 26.68
N PRO A 389 -2.87 -3.50 27.61
CA PRO A 389 -2.27 -4.48 28.47
C PRO A 389 -1.85 -5.71 27.66
N ALA A 390 -0.68 -6.27 27.95
CA ALA A 390 -0.21 -7.51 27.37
C ALA A 390 -1.03 -8.70 27.92
N THR A 391 -2.25 -8.87 27.44
CA THR A 391 -3.17 -9.95 27.83
C THR A 391 -3.86 -10.52 26.61
N VAL A 392 -4.12 -11.83 26.61
CA VAL A 392 -4.98 -12.46 25.60
C VAL A 392 -6.44 -12.05 25.80
N HIS A 393 -7.19 -11.94 24.72
CA HIS A 393 -8.54 -11.41 24.76
C HIS A 393 -9.61 -12.46 25.09
N ALA A 394 -10.62 -12.03 25.83
CA ALA A 394 -11.71 -12.90 26.26
C ALA A 394 -12.48 -13.49 25.06
N GLY A 395 -12.63 -14.80 25.05
CA GLY A 395 -13.33 -15.55 24.00
C GLY A 395 -12.42 -16.37 23.11
N ASP A 396 -11.17 -15.97 22.96
CA ASP A 396 -10.08 -16.77 22.41
C ASP A 396 -8.85 -16.55 23.30
N THR A 397 -8.49 -17.53 24.12
CA THR A 397 -7.40 -17.45 25.10
C THR A 397 -6.02 -17.62 24.46
N SER A 398 -5.95 -17.77 23.15
CA SER A 398 -4.70 -17.87 22.38
C SER A 398 -4.53 -16.72 21.39
N LEU A 399 -5.25 -15.60 21.57
CA LEU A 399 -5.19 -14.47 20.68
C LEU A 399 -4.95 -13.16 21.41
N TRP A 400 -3.93 -12.42 20.99
CA TRP A 400 -3.63 -11.07 21.44
C TRP A 400 -3.81 -10.05 20.30
N TYR A 401 -4.32 -8.88 20.62
CA TYR A 401 -4.33 -7.68 19.77
C TYR A 401 -4.33 -6.41 20.64
N SER A 402 -3.85 -5.30 20.10
CA SER A 402 -3.94 -4.00 20.75
C SER A 402 -5.37 -3.46 20.69
N ASP A 403 -5.89 -2.97 21.84
CA ASP A 403 -7.19 -2.27 21.86
C ASP A 403 -7.15 -1.03 20.97
N MET A 404 -6.02 -0.29 20.93
CA MET A 404 -5.83 0.88 20.07
C MET A 404 -6.01 0.51 18.60
N MET A 405 -5.39 -0.58 18.14
CA MET A 405 -5.54 -1.08 16.77
C MET A 405 -6.98 -1.51 16.48
N ASN A 406 -7.60 -2.24 17.41
CA ASN A 406 -8.96 -2.74 17.26
C ASN A 406 -9.99 -1.61 17.21
N ASP A 407 -9.87 -0.62 18.08
CA ASP A 407 -10.80 0.52 18.14
C ASP A 407 -10.72 1.42 16.91
N HIS A 408 -9.62 1.35 16.17
CA HIS A 408 -9.35 2.18 14.99
C HIS A 408 -9.12 1.39 13.70
N TRP A 409 -9.74 0.23 13.58
CA TRP A 409 -9.84 -0.54 12.34
C TRP A 409 -10.84 0.16 11.42
N ILE A 410 -10.34 0.78 10.35
CA ILE A 410 -11.11 1.81 9.62
C ILE A 410 -11.63 1.38 8.25
N ALA A 411 -11.00 0.39 7.62
CA ALA A 411 -11.36 -0.05 6.27
C ALA A 411 -11.07 -1.52 6.04
N GLU A 412 -11.82 -2.12 5.14
CA GLU A 412 -11.68 -3.47 4.63
C GLU A 412 -12.00 -3.49 3.13
N ALA A 413 -11.46 -4.46 2.39
CA ALA A 413 -11.97 -4.76 1.07
C ALA A 413 -13.43 -5.28 1.20
N PRO A 414 -14.39 -4.78 0.37
CA PRO A 414 -15.79 -5.09 0.55
C PRO A 414 -16.13 -6.56 0.31
N ASP A 415 -17.04 -7.10 1.11
CA ASP A 415 -17.79 -8.32 0.82
C ASP A 415 -18.77 -8.04 -0.34
N LEU A 416 -18.54 -8.62 -1.50
CA LEU A 416 -19.32 -8.39 -2.70
C LEU A 416 -20.40 -9.46 -2.94
N ASN A 417 -20.22 -10.65 -2.40
CA ASN A 417 -21.12 -11.78 -2.62
C ASN A 417 -22.10 -12.01 -1.45
N GLY A 418 -21.85 -11.42 -0.27
CA GLY A 418 -22.70 -11.50 0.92
C GLY A 418 -22.50 -12.77 1.73
N ASP A 419 -21.40 -13.48 1.53
CA ASP A 419 -20.99 -14.54 2.43
C ASP A 419 -19.97 -14.00 3.46
N PRO A 420 -19.70 -14.73 4.57
CA PRO A 420 -18.79 -14.23 5.59
C PRO A 420 -17.29 -14.38 5.24
N ASN A 421 -16.96 -14.94 4.08
CA ASN A 421 -15.60 -15.19 3.63
C ASN A 421 -15.25 -14.11 2.59
N VAL A 422 -14.53 -13.10 3.00
CA VAL A 422 -14.15 -11.98 2.14
C VAL A 422 -12.94 -12.35 1.30
N GLY A 423 -12.97 -11.98 0.02
CA GLY A 423 -11.84 -12.13 -0.89
C GLY A 423 -11.86 -13.37 -1.78
N GLY A 424 -12.92 -14.14 -1.78
CA GLY A 424 -13.09 -15.31 -2.67
C GLY A 424 -12.08 -16.43 -2.48
N VAL A 425 -11.32 -16.39 -1.42
CA VAL A 425 -10.17 -17.26 -1.18
C VAL A 425 -10.55 -18.69 -0.95
N ASP A 426 -11.65 -18.92 -0.24
CA ASP A 426 -12.19 -20.26 -0.03
C ASP A 426 -12.75 -20.87 -1.33
N GLU A 427 -13.04 -20.04 -2.33
CA GLU A 427 -13.59 -20.47 -3.61
C GLU A 427 -12.49 -20.85 -4.62
N VAL A 428 -11.33 -20.17 -4.56
CA VAL A 428 -10.26 -20.29 -5.57
C VAL A 428 -9.01 -20.96 -5.02
N GLY A 429 -8.77 -20.89 -3.72
CA GLY A 429 -7.73 -21.64 -3.05
C GLY A 429 -6.31 -21.05 -3.08
N GLY A 430 -6.10 -19.81 -3.53
CA GLY A 430 -4.76 -19.22 -3.59
C GLY A 430 -4.70 -17.70 -3.48
N TYR A 431 -3.69 -17.22 -2.74
CA TYR A 431 -3.25 -15.83 -2.69
C TYR A 431 -1.90 -15.69 -3.38
N ALA A 432 -1.71 -14.57 -4.06
CA ALA A 432 -0.39 -14.15 -4.47
C ALA A 432 0.48 -13.74 -3.26
N LEU A 433 1.73 -14.13 -3.28
CA LEU A 433 2.64 -13.96 -2.15
C LEU A 433 3.32 -12.58 -2.18
N TYR A 434 2.58 -11.52 -1.83
CA TYR A 434 3.20 -10.20 -1.55
C TYR A 434 3.73 -10.10 -0.12
N TYR A 435 3.55 -11.12 0.71
CA TYR A 435 3.78 -11.07 2.16
C TYR A 435 3.01 -9.92 2.83
N ARG A 436 1.78 -9.70 2.38
CA ARG A 436 0.87 -8.66 2.83
C ARG A 436 -0.49 -9.25 3.15
N SER A 437 -1.22 -8.57 4.01
CA SER A 437 -2.60 -8.93 4.35
C SER A 437 -3.55 -8.72 3.18
N HIS A 438 -4.78 -9.17 3.33
CA HIS A 438 -5.84 -9.03 2.33
C HIS A 438 -6.02 -7.56 1.92
N ALA A 439 -6.27 -6.64 2.87
CA ALA A 439 -6.24 -5.20 2.64
C ALA A 439 -4.91 -4.63 3.11
N SER A 440 -4.11 -4.07 2.20
CA SER A 440 -2.74 -3.65 2.48
C SER A 440 -2.27 -2.53 1.55
N MET A 441 -0.99 -2.17 1.63
CA MET A 441 -0.33 -1.14 0.83
C MET A 441 -1.07 0.20 0.89
N PRO A 442 -1.39 0.73 2.09
CA PRO A 442 -2.07 2.01 2.19
C PRO A 442 -1.22 3.15 1.65
N SER A 443 -1.90 4.14 1.06
CA SER A 443 -1.31 5.42 0.67
C SER A 443 -2.32 6.52 0.96
N ALA A 444 -1.88 7.69 1.43
CA ALA A 444 -2.79 8.71 1.94
C ALA A 444 -2.50 10.10 1.41
N GLY A 445 -3.54 10.91 1.35
CA GLY A 445 -3.48 12.31 0.95
C GLY A 445 -4.48 13.18 1.72
N LEU A 446 -4.19 14.46 1.79
CA LEU A 446 -4.95 15.44 2.55
C LEU A 446 -5.44 16.55 1.63
N SER A 447 -6.71 16.91 1.77
CA SER A 447 -7.27 18.08 1.08
C SER A 447 -7.05 19.37 1.88
N SER A 448 -7.14 20.51 1.22
CA SER A 448 -6.98 21.83 1.84
C SER A 448 -8.03 22.17 2.90
N ASN A 449 -9.16 21.47 2.91
CA ASN A 449 -10.22 21.59 3.92
C ASN A 449 -10.12 20.55 5.04
N GLY A 450 -9.03 19.78 5.08
CA GLY A 450 -8.74 18.80 6.15
C GLY A 450 -9.41 17.44 5.96
N GLU A 451 -9.99 17.15 4.80
CA GLU A 451 -10.46 15.80 4.49
C GLU A 451 -9.28 14.88 4.23
N ILE A 452 -9.30 13.72 4.86
CA ILE A 452 -8.26 12.70 4.70
C ILE A 452 -8.77 11.64 3.72
N TYR A 453 -7.96 11.34 2.71
CA TYR A 453 -8.20 10.26 1.76
C TYR A 453 -7.14 9.18 1.95
N MET A 454 -7.55 7.92 1.89
CA MET A 454 -6.65 6.78 2.00
C MET A 454 -7.02 5.75 0.94
N THR A 455 -6.04 5.35 0.14
CA THR A 455 -6.15 4.23 -0.80
C THR A 455 -5.43 3.01 -0.27
N PHE A 456 -5.87 1.83 -0.65
CA PHE A 456 -5.22 0.56 -0.31
C PHE A 456 -5.47 -0.47 -1.41
N SER A 457 -4.59 -1.46 -1.54
CA SER A 457 -4.82 -2.62 -2.41
C SER A 457 -5.50 -3.72 -1.61
N GLY A 458 -6.59 -4.29 -2.15
CA GLY A 458 -7.33 -5.36 -1.50
C GLY A 458 -7.75 -6.44 -2.49
N TYR A 459 -7.76 -7.70 -2.07
CA TYR A 459 -8.30 -8.77 -2.89
C TYR A 459 -9.77 -8.51 -3.20
N THR A 460 -10.17 -8.71 -4.44
CA THR A 460 -11.51 -8.43 -4.91
C THR A 460 -12.24 -9.73 -5.16
N GLU A 461 -13.27 -9.97 -4.37
CA GLU A 461 -14.09 -11.18 -4.51
C GLU A 461 -14.58 -11.36 -5.95
N THR A 462 -14.63 -12.62 -6.38
CA THR A 462 -15.07 -13.02 -7.72
C THR A 462 -14.17 -12.58 -8.89
N VAL A 463 -13.03 -11.97 -8.59
CA VAL A 463 -12.02 -11.61 -9.60
C VAL A 463 -10.79 -12.49 -9.41
N ASP A 464 -10.72 -13.58 -10.17
CA ASP A 464 -9.69 -14.61 -10.06
C ASP A 464 -9.34 -15.21 -11.42
N ASN A 465 -8.16 -15.85 -11.53
CA ASN A 465 -7.71 -16.57 -12.73
C ASN A 465 -7.96 -18.09 -12.64
N GLY A 466 -8.68 -18.54 -11.61
CA GLY A 466 -8.92 -19.96 -11.31
C GLY A 466 -7.91 -20.58 -10.36
N SER A 467 -6.85 -19.86 -9.98
CA SER A 467 -5.86 -20.27 -8.98
C SER A 467 -5.57 -19.19 -7.93
N GLN A 468 -5.61 -17.92 -8.32
CA GLN A 468 -5.31 -16.78 -7.44
C GLN A 468 -6.33 -15.65 -7.64
N VAL A 469 -6.59 -14.92 -6.56
CA VAL A 469 -7.49 -13.74 -6.52
C VAL A 469 -6.68 -12.48 -6.82
N PHE A 470 -7.26 -11.57 -7.61
CA PHE A 470 -6.66 -10.29 -7.97
C PHE A 470 -6.93 -9.20 -6.95
N ARG A 471 -6.02 -8.23 -6.85
CA ARG A 471 -6.17 -7.02 -6.06
C ARG A 471 -6.65 -5.86 -6.90
N HIS A 472 -7.61 -5.10 -6.38
CA HIS A 472 -7.95 -3.77 -6.86
C HIS A 472 -7.50 -2.70 -5.87
N ILE A 473 -7.51 -1.44 -6.31
CA ILE A 473 -7.27 -0.30 -5.43
C ILE A 473 -8.61 0.27 -4.98
N TYR A 474 -8.76 0.34 -3.68
CA TYR A 474 -9.90 0.94 -3.00
C TYR A 474 -9.52 2.28 -2.41
N VAL A 475 -10.52 3.17 -2.25
CA VAL A 475 -10.34 4.45 -1.58
C VAL A 475 -11.43 4.65 -0.53
N THR A 476 -11.05 5.17 0.63
CA THR A 476 -11.95 5.67 1.67
C THR A 476 -11.60 7.10 2.04
N LYS A 477 -12.50 7.79 2.77
CA LYS A 477 -12.21 9.12 3.28
C LYS A 477 -12.80 9.37 4.66
N SER A 478 -12.15 10.26 5.40
CA SER A 478 -12.67 10.91 6.61
C SER A 478 -12.85 12.40 6.39
N VAL A 479 -13.93 12.95 6.93
CA VAL A 479 -14.24 14.40 6.88
C VAL A 479 -14.18 15.05 8.27
N ASP A 480 -13.81 14.30 9.28
CA ASP A 480 -13.85 14.68 10.70
C ASP A 480 -12.53 14.36 11.43
N GLY A 481 -11.41 14.45 10.70
CA GLY A 481 -10.06 14.27 11.23
C GLY A 481 -9.73 12.81 11.62
N GLY A 482 -10.35 11.83 10.94
CA GLY A 482 -10.09 10.41 11.16
C GLY A 482 -11.03 9.73 12.14
N THR A 483 -12.04 10.45 12.67
CA THR A 483 -12.99 9.88 13.66
C THR A 483 -13.95 8.89 12.99
N THR A 484 -14.44 9.20 11.78
CA THR A 484 -15.30 8.29 11.01
C THR A 484 -14.81 8.19 9.57
N TRP A 485 -15.08 7.04 8.94
CA TRP A 485 -14.62 6.71 7.60
C TRP A 485 -15.77 6.28 6.71
N LYS A 486 -15.68 6.60 5.43
CA LYS A 486 -16.63 6.16 4.41
C LYS A 486 -16.37 4.71 4.02
N THR A 487 -17.41 4.02 3.58
CA THR A 487 -17.24 2.70 2.95
C THR A 487 -16.29 2.80 1.77
N PRO A 488 -15.28 1.92 1.67
CA PRO A 488 -14.35 1.94 0.56
C PRO A 488 -15.04 1.80 -0.80
N VAL A 489 -14.50 2.50 -1.78
CA VAL A 489 -14.93 2.48 -3.18
C VAL A 489 -13.81 1.88 -4.02
N ASP A 490 -14.11 0.88 -4.86
CA ASP A 490 -13.18 0.37 -5.86
C ASP A 490 -12.97 1.41 -6.96
N ILE A 491 -11.74 1.87 -7.15
CA ILE A 491 -11.36 2.86 -8.15
C ILE A 491 -10.60 2.28 -9.34
N THR A 492 -10.35 0.98 -9.33
CA THR A 492 -9.80 0.21 -10.45
C THR A 492 -10.72 -0.94 -10.89
N PRO A 493 -12.06 -0.73 -10.94
CA PRO A 493 -12.97 -1.79 -11.35
C PRO A 493 -12.75 -2.11 -12.83
N HIS A 494 -12.86 -3.38 -13.18
CA HIS A 494 -12.75 -3.85 -14.55
C HIS A 494 -14.08 -4.47 -14.98
N ASP A 495 -14.67 -3.92 -16.06
CA ASP A 495 -16.02 -4.29 -16.53
C ASP A 495 -16.02 -5.45 -17.54
N ASP A 496 -14.87 -5.94 -18.01
CA ASP A 496 -14.75 -6.87 -19.14
C ASP A 496 -14.15 -8.23 -18.77
N TRP A 497 -14.32 -9.20 -19.65
CA TRP A 497 -13.71 -10.53 -19.63
C TRP A 497 -12.17 -10.52 -19.51
N ASP A 498 -11.56 -9.42 -19.88
CA ASP A 498 -10.15 -9.15 -19.70
C ASP A 498 -9.86 -8.51 -18.34
N GLY A 499 -10.83 -8.51 -17.42
CA GLY A 499 -10.80 -7.86 -16.11
C GLY A 499 -9.94 -8.52 -15.05
N MET A 500 -9.14 -9.49 -15.42
CA MET A 500 -8.11 -10.06 -14.56
C MET A 500 -6.89 -9.14 -14.61
N GLN A 501 -6.89 -8.14 -13.74
CA GLN A 501 -5.81 -7.15 -13.63
C GLN A 501 -5.47 -6.96 -12.16
N GLU A 502 -4.24 -7.30 -11.84
CA GLU A 502 -3.65 -7.10 -10.52
C GLU A 502 -3.23 -5.63 -10.37
N CYS A 503 -3.86 -4.91 -9.43
CA CYS A 503 -3.59 -3.49 -9.19
C CYS A 503 -2.93 -3.31 -7.82
N VAL A 504 -1.62 -3.03 -7.83
CA VAL A 504 -0.81 -2.98 -6.61
C VAL A 504 0.10 -1.75 -6.57
N TYR A 505 0.72 -1.50 -5.41
CA TYR A 505 1.67 -0.42 -5.19
C TYR A 505 1.09 0.97 -5.48
N GLY A 506 -0.18 1.20 -5.14
CA GLY A 506 -0.81 2.51 -5.30
C GLY A 506 -0.08 3.59 -4.51
N SER A 507 0.43 4.62 -5.21
CA SER A 507 1.05 5.80 -4.62
C SER A 507 0.17 7.01 -4.86
N LEU A 508 -0.64 7.37 -3.87
CA LEU A 508 -1.50 8.55 -3.88
C LEU A 508 -0.65 9.81 -3.65
N SER A 509 -0.95 10.87 -4.39
CA SER A 509 -0.42 12.20 -4.06
C SER A 509 -0.78 12.60 -2.63
N PRO A 510 0.16 13.08 -1.82
CA PRO A 510 -0.14 13.56 -0.47
C PRO A 510 -1.02 14.82 -0.47
N VAL A 511 -1.18 15.50 -1.60
CA VAL A 511 -2.04 16.67 -1.78
C VAL A 511 -3.25 16.28 -2.62
N VAL A 512 -4.44 16.51 -2.08
CA VAL A 512 -5.73 16.27 -2.73
C VAL A 512 -6.44 17.60 -2.91
N ASP A 513 -6.85 17.92 -4.13
CA ASP A 513 -7.73 19.05 -4.45
C ASP A 513 -9.16 18.55 -4.74
N ASP A 514 -9.74 18.87 -5.90
CA ASP A 514 -10.97 18.24 -6.39
C ASP A 514 -10.73 16.85 -7.04
N LYS A 515 -9.48 16.42 -7.08
CA LYS A 515 -9.02 15.15 -7.66
C LYS A 515 -8.16 14.34 -6.70
N LEU A 516 -8.36 13.04 -6.72
CA LEU A 516 -7.36 12.07 -6.28
C LEU A 516 -6.45 11.77 -7.46
N ARG A 517 -5.15 11.83 -7.25
CA ARG A 517 -4.15 11.49 -8.27
C ARG A 517 -3.21 10.45 -7.73
N LEU A 518 -3.13 9.31 -8.41
CA LEU A 518 -2.26 8.21 -8.01
C LEU A 518 -1.64 7.54 -9.22
N ILE A 519 -0.50 6.90 -8.98
CA ILE A 519 0.05 5.91 -9.90
C ILE A 519 0.02 4.55 -9.23
N TYR A 520 -0.08 3.49 -10.04
CA TYR A 520 -0.07 2.12 -9.56
C TYR A 520 0.52 1.19 -10.64
N GLN A 521 0.95 0.01 -10.21
CA GLN A 521 1.35 -1.05 -11.12
C GLN A 521 0.15 -1.93 -11.43
N LEU A 522 0.00 -2.26 -12.70
CA LEU A 522 -0.99 -3.18 -13.22
C LEU A 522 -0.29 -4.36 -13.88
N ASP A 523 -0.65 -5.55 -13.42
CA ASP A 523 -0.22 -6.83 -13.98
C ASP A 523 -1.44 -7.65 -14.43
N PHE A 524 -1.19 -8.71 -15.21
CA PHE A 524 -2.21 -9.65 -15.67
C PHE A 524 -2.17 -10.98 -14.92
N GLU A 525 -1.17 -11.15 -14.07
CA GLU A 525 -1.01 -12.30 -13.18
C GLU A 525 -0.74 -11.78 -11.75
N PRO A 526 -1.42 -12.31 -10.72
CA PRO A 526 -1.12 -11.95 -9.34
C PRO A 526 0.22 -12.51 -8.91
N GLY A 527 1.00 -11.75 -8.14
CA GLY A 527 2.25 -12.22 -7.56
C GLY A 527 3.46 -11.40 -7.94
N LEU A 528 4.64 -11.93 -7.67
CA LEU A 528 5.93 -11.30 -7.89
C LEU A 528 6.94 -12.31 -8.44
N ALA A 529 7.20 -12.25 -9.73
CA ALA A 529 8.21 -13.10 -10.37
C ALA A 529 9.57 -12.98 -9.68
N VAL A 530 10.01 -11.76 -9.31
CA VAL A 530 11.31 -11.55 -8.65
C VAL A 530 11.42 -12.24 -7.29
N GLN A 531 10.31 -12.53 -6.63
CA GLN A 531 10.28 -13.29 -5.37
C GLN A 531 10.10 -14.80 -5.60
N GLY A 532 9.85 -15.22 -6.83
CA GLY A 532 9.70 -16.63 -7.19
C GLY A 532 8.32 -17.18 -6.90
N ASP A 533 7.31 -16.33 -6.97
CA ASP A 533 5.91 -16.72 -7.00
C ASP A 533 5.53 -17.40 -8.32
N GLU A 534 4.28 -17.80 -8.51
CA GLU A 534 3.79 -18.46 -9.72
C GLU A 534 3.79 -17.53 -10.95
N ASP A 535 3.88 -16.22 -10.71
CA ASP A 535 4.01 -15.20 -11.76
C ASP A 535 5.29 -15.39 -12.60
N LEU A 536 5.17 -15.14 -13.90
CA LEU A 536 6.29 -15.19 -14.83
C LEU A 536 6.77 -13.76 -15.15
N VAL A 537 8.07 -13.59 -15.44
CA VAL A 537 8.60 -12.29 -15.86
C VAL A 537 7.91 -11.81 -17.13
N ASP A 538 7.10 -10.78 -17.01
CA ASP A 538 6.38 -10.14 -18.11
C ASP A 538 6.41 -8.60 -17.99
N TRP A 539 5.71 -7.91 -18.86
CA TRP A 539 5.54 -6.47 -18.82
C TRP A 539 4.42 -6.09 -17.85
N ASN A 540 4.79 -5.35 -16.82
CA ASN A 540 3.86 -4.65 -15.94
C ASN A 540 3.68 -3.21 -16.44
N ALA A 541 2.44 -2.73 -16.48
CA ALA A 541 2.13 -1.36 -16.85
C ALA A 541 2.07 -0.45 -15.62
N ILE A 542 2.62 0.75 -15.74
CA ILE A 542 2.46 1.80 -14.74
C ILE A 542 1.34 2.72 -15.21
N HIS A 543 0.27 2.76 -14.45
CA HIS A 543 -0.90 3.56 -14.71
C HIS A 543 -0.93 4.83 -13.87
N TYR A 544 -1.36 5.92 -14.47
CA TYR A 544 -1.83 7.12 -13.78
C TYR A 544 -3.36 7.11 -13.75
N LEU A 545 -3.93 7.37 -12.59
CA LEU A 545 -5.36 7.46 -12.38
C LEU A 545 -5.71 8.78 -11.73
N GLU A 546 -6.70 9.48 -12.29
CA GLU A 546 -7.29 10.68 -11.73
C GLU A 546 -8.78 10.45 -11.46
N VAL A 547 -9.22 10.69 -10.24
CA VAL A 547 -10.59 10.45 -9.80
C VAL A 547 -11.18 11.71 -9.19
N ASP A 548 -12.34 12.15 -9.66
CA ASP A 548 -13.07 13.26 -9.05
C ASP A 548 -13.47 12.93 -7.61
N THR A 549 -13.17 13.82 -6.66
CA THR A 549 -13.56 13.62 -5.25
C THR A 549 -15.04 13.90 -5.02
N VAL A 550 -15.65 14.71 -5.88
CA VAL A 550 -17.06 15.11 -5.80
C VAL A 550 -17.95 13.93 -6.22
N GLY A 551 -18.85 13.52 -5.36
CA GLY A 551 -19.78 12.43 -5.63
C GLY A 551 -19.20 11.02 -5.48
N LEU A 552 -17.90 10.87 -5.29
CA LEU A 552 -17.22 9.58 -5.18
C LEU A 552 -17.80 8.69 -4.06
N PHE A 553 -18.21 9.28 -2.96
CA PHE A 553 -18.78 8.59 -1.80
C PHE A 553 -20.28 8.82 -1.62
N ASP A 554 -20.95 9.37 -2.62
CA ASP A 554 -22.41 9.51 -2.59
C ASP A 554 -23.02 8.14 -2.84
N ASN A 555 -23.51 7.50 -1.80
CA ASN A 555 -24.10 6.14 -1.77
C ASN A 555 -25.34 5.97 -2.65
N THR A 556 -25.43 6.64 -3.77
CA THR A 556 -26.55 6.54 -4.71
C THR A 556 -26.25 5.73 -5.96
N THR A 557 -24.99 5.33 -6.15
CA THR A 557 -24.62 4.34 -7.18
C THR A 557 -24.10 3.10 -6.48
N PRO A 558 -24.82 1.98 -6.50
CA PRO A 558 -24.20 0.69 -6.23
C PRO A 558 -23.05 0.51 -7.23
N PRO A 559 -21.98 -0.24 -6.88
CA PRO A 559 -20.93 -0.55 -7.83
C PRO A 559 -21.59 -1.04 -9.11
N VAL A 560 -21.19 -0.47 -10.25
CA VAL A 560 -21.81 -0.71 -11.55
C VAL A 560 -21.39 -2.09 -12.07
N SER A 561 -21.73 -3.14 -11.35
CA SER A 561 -21.62 -4.51 -11.84
C SER A 561 -22.92 -5.31 -11.76
N VAL A 562 -23.98 -4.74 -11.19
CA VAL A 562 -25.32 -5.32 -11.24
C VAL A 562 -26.22 -4.38 -12.02
N LEU A 563 -26.27 -4.55 -13.33
CA LEU A 563 -27.36 -4.00 -14.11
C LEU A 563 -28.65 -4.54 -13.49
N GLU A 564 -29.49 -3.63 -12.96
CA GLU A 564 -30.71 -4.06 -12.30
C GLU A 564 -31.59 -4.86 -13.27
N ALA A 565 -32.20 -5.93 -12.75
CA ALA A 565 -33.02 -6.88 -13.50
C ALA A 565 -34.15 -6.23 -14.31
N GLU A 566 -34.50 -4.97 -14.06
CA GLU A 566 -35.56 -4.24 -14.77
C GLU A 566 -35.18 -3.88 -16.21
N ASP A 567 -33.90 -3.64 -16.50
CA ASP A 567 -33.46 -3.28 -17.85
C ASP A 567 -33.47 -4.43 -18.85
N PHE A 568 -33.41 -5.68 -18.39
CA PHE A 568 -33.39 -6.86 -19.26
C PHE A 568 -34.76 -7.44 -19.55
N ASN A 569 -35.80 -7.08 -18.79
CA ASN A 569 -37.17 -7.60 -18.99
C ASN A 569 -37.81 -7.13 -20.28
N ASN A 570 -37.31 -6.11 -20.93
CA ASN A 570 -37.85 -5.48 -22.13
C ASN A 570 -37.05 -5.72 -23.42
N ARG A 571 -35.98 -6.51 -23.40
CA ARG A 571 -35.10 -6.76 -24.56
C ARG A 571 -35.29 -8.21 -25.06
N ASN A 572 -35.32 -8.39 -26.38
CA ASN A 572 -35.18 -9.70 -27.05
C ASN A 572 -33.73 -10.23 -26.97
N SER A 573 -33.12 -10.17 -25.81
CA SER A 573 -31.76 -10.57 -25.59
C SER A 573 -31.64 -12.07 -25.41
N ARG A 574 -30.56 -12.68 -25.94
CA ARG A 574 -30.28 -14.11 -25.71
C ARG A 574 -29.67 -14.25 -24.31
N VAL A 575 -30.23 -15.18 -23.52
CA VAL A 575 -29.79 -15.46 -22.16
C VAL A 575 -29.11 -16.82 -22.14
N PHE A 576 -27.89 -16.85 -21.58
CA PHE A 576 -27.14 -18.08 -21.37
C PHE A 576 -26.85 -18.27 -19.88
N ASP A 577 -26.77 -19.50 -19.39
CA ASP A 577 -26.17 -19.77 -18.10
C ASP A 577 -24.64 -19.80 -18.20
N ILE A 578 -23.97 -19.87 -17.06
CA ILE A 578 -22.49 -19.90 -16.98
C ILE A 578 -21.85 -21.12 -17.67
N LEU A 579 -22.65 -22.14 -18.02
CA LEU A 579 -22.22 -23.32 -18.79
C LEU A 579 -22.46 -23.15 -20.29
N GLY A 580 -22.89 -21.96 -20.75
CA GLY A 580 -23.18 -21.64 -22.14
C GLY A 580 -24.48 -22.20 -22.69
N ARG A 581 -25.38 -22.69 -21.83
CA ARG A 581 -26.72 -23.19 -22.26
C ARG A 581 -27.69 -22.03 -22.43
N GLU A 582 -28.31 -21.92 -23.60
CA GLU A 582 -29.29 -20.88 -23.90
C GLU A 582 -30.65 -21.14 -23.20
N TRP A 583 -31.14 -20.15 -22.49
CA TRP A 583 -32.45 -20.13 -21.88
C TRP A 583 -33.42 -19.38 -22.79
N LYS A 584 -34.55 -20.05 -23.13
CA LYS A 584 -35.61 -19.50 -24.03
C LYS A 584 -36.76 -18.92 -23.22
N THR A 585 -36.49 -18.28 -22.12
CA THR A 585 -37.46 -17.63 -21.26
C THR A 585 -37.02 -16.22 -20.91
N ASN A 586 -37.96 -15.37 -20.48
CA ASN A 586 -37.58 -14.02 -20.04
C ASN A 586 -36.70 -14.07 -18.79
N PHE A 587 -35.82 -13.10 -18.64
CA PHE A 587 -34.93 -13.02 -17.47
C PHE A 587 -35.73 -13.05 -16.15
N ALA A 588 -36.93 -12.41 -16.12
CA ALA A 588 -37.82 -12.40 -14.96
C ALA A 588 -38.26 -13.80 -14.49
N ASP A 589 -38.33 -14.75 -15.41
CA ASP A 589 -38.86 -16.11 -15.17
C ASP A 589 -37.74 -17.14 -14.91
N LEU A 590 -36.47 -16.72 -14.94
CA LEU A 590 -35.32 -17.60 -14.67
C LEU A 590 -35.19 -17.94 -13.19
N PRO A 591 -34.64 -19.09 -12.82
CA PRO A 591 -34.22 -19.37 -11.45
C PRO A 591 -33.22 -18.34 -10.93
N LYS A 592 -33.08 -18.26 -9.61
CA LYS A 592 -31.98 -17.52 -8.99
C LYS A 592 -30.63 -18.08 -9.48
N GLY A 593 -29.72 -17.22 -9.93
CA GLY A 593 -28.45 -17.65 -10.46
C GLY A 593 -27.75 -16.60 -11.33
N MET A 594 -26.58 -16.94 -11.81
CA MET A 594 -25.78 -16.10 -12.72
C MET A 594 -26.07 -16.46 -14.18
N TYR A 595 -26.23 -15.45 -15.02
CA TYR A 595 -26.55 -15.57 -16.44
C TYR A 595 -25.67 -14.65 -17.27
N ILE A 596 -25.53 -14.97 -18.55
CA ILE A 596 -24.87 -14.12 -19.56
C ILE A 596 -25.95 -13.60 -20.50
N ILE A 597 -26.12 -12.27 -20.56
CA ILE A 597 -27.12 -11.60 -21.40
C ILE A 597 -26.40 -10.53 -22.21
N ASP A 598 -26.44 -10.66 -23.54
CA ASP A 598 -25.75 -9.76 -24.49
C ASP A 598 -24.25 -9.60 -24.16
N GLY A 599 -23.59 -10.71 -23.73
CA GLY A 599 -22.16 -10.73 -23.37
C GLY A 599 -21.86 -10.23 -21.95
N LYS A 600 -22.86 -9.84 -21.17
CA LYS A 600 -22.69 -9.35 -19.79
C LYS A 600 -23.13 -10.39 -18.78
N LYS A 601 -22.38 -10.55 -17.69
CA LYS A 601 -22.80 -11.37 -16.54
C LYS A 601 -23.90 -10.62 -15.78
N VAL A 602 -25.00 -11.27 -15.50
CA VAL A 602 -26.15 -10.72 -14.80
C VAL A 602 -26.58 -11.69 -13.70
N PHE A 603 -26.61 -11.23 -12.47
CA PHE A 603 -27.03 -12.06 -11.34
C PHE A 603 -28.51 -11.84 -11.03
N LYS A 604 -29.28 -12.90 -10.92
CA LYS A 604 -30.68 -12.87 -10.53
C LYS A 604 -30.86 -13.27 -9.08
N ASN A 605 -31.24 -12.30 -8.24
CA ASN A 605 -31.38 -12.45 -6.79
C ASN A 605 -32.75 -12.91 -6.31
N LYS A 606 -33.81 -12.80 -7.12
CA LYS A 606 -35.20 -13.13 -6.74
C LYS A 606 -35.88 -14.05 -7.74
#